data_452a8d6a28e707777ff9074d69f6a403
#
_entry.id   452a8d6a28e707777ff9074d69f6a403
#
_cell.length_a   1.000
_cell.length_b   1.000
_cell.length_c   1.000
_cell.angle_alpha   90.00
_cell.angle_beta   90.00
_cell.angle_gamma   90.00
#
_symmetry.space_group_name_H-M   'P 1'
#
loop_
_entity.id
_entity.type
_entity.pdbx_description
1 polymer ?
#
loop_
_entity_poly.entity_id
_entity_poly.type
_entity_poly.pdbx_seq_one_letter_code
_entity_poly.pdbx_strand_id
1 'polypeptide(L)'
;MLISVCKCHLNCPWNIFAYVDYLQAAGLFICDLSMHDFSRDLLLASSQQSDGLKEALESENEKTKAMEESMSKLDVEMKRSDDLLSQMMPKSVAEKIKNGASAVETCEVFEMVTIVFNDIPMFGDICKNCDGMQIVGMLNQMFAMFDVLSDKNKVYKVETVKDCFVGVAGAPERAKNHAELIMDMAMDMRDSVCFVKDPRPGTDTHIKIRLGSHSGQVVGGIVGNKCPRYCLFGDAMNTSSRMMSFGQEQAIHVSGAVKALLPAAYSVKERGKVSLA
;
A
#
# COMPACT_ATOMS: atom_id res chain seq x y z
N MET A 1 81.51 2.41 1.27
CA MET A 1 81.10 2.09 2.65
C MET A 1 80.16 0.90 2.57
N LEU A 2 80.70 -0.31 2.70
CA LEU A 2 79.96 -1.58 2.60
C LEU A 2 79.08 -1.74 3.84
N ILE A 3 77.80 -1.53 3.68
CA ILE A 3 76.85 -1.82 4.73
C ILE A 3 76.59 -3.36 4.69
N SER A 4 77.21 -4.06 5.64
CA SER A 4 76.93 -5.46 5.88
C SER A 4 75.52 -5.52 6.45
N VAL A 5 74.53 -5.89 5.66
CA VAL A 5 73.22 -6.20 6.14
C VAL A 5 73.28 -7.51 6.93
N CYS A 6 73.15 -7.41 8.21
CA CYS A 6 73.23 -8.49 9.15
C CYS A 6 72.20 -9.57 8.84
N LYS A 7 72.65 -10.81 8.57
CA LYS A 7 71.81 -11.99 8.25
C LYS A 7 70.80 -12.38 9.36
N CYS A 8 70.76 -11.63 10.46
CA CYS A 8 69.94 -11.98 11.64
C CYS A 8 68.47 -11.58 11.61
N HIS A 9 67.99 -10.88 10.56
CA HIS A 9 66.62 -10.39 10.54
C HIS A 9 65.70 -11.10 9.50
N LEU A 10 66.15 -12.16 8.87
CA LEU A 10 65.33 -12.94 7.91
C LEU A 10 64.26 -13.83 8.59
N ASN A 11 64.21 -13.91 9.90
CA ASN A 11 63.24 -14.71 10.64
C ASN A 11 62.21 -13.86 11.46
N CYS A 12 62.19 -12.55 11.27
CA CYS A 12 61.09 -11.74 11.82
C CYS A 12 59.98 -11.59 10.78
N PRO A 13 58.72 -11.85 11.12
CA PRO A 13 57.57 -11.66 10.22
C PRO A 13 57.25 -10.17 10.11
N TRP A 14 58.27 -9.33 9.92
CA TRP A 14 58.08 -7.90 9.77
C TRP A 14 57.80 -7.55 8.31
N ASN A 15 56.66 -7.02 8.12
CA ASN A 15 56.05 -6.41 6.98
C ASN A 15 57.07 -5.85 5.99
N ILE A 16 57.17 -6.47 4.82
CA ILE A 16 58.04 -6.03 3.69
C ILE A 16 57.77 -4.52 3.37
N PHE A 17 56.55 -4.06 3.59
CA PHE A 17 56.17 -2.65 3.47
C PHE A 17 56.93 -1.73 4.42
N ALA A 18 57.11 -2.10 5.66
CA ALA A 18 57.89 -1.34 6.62
C ALA A 18 59.38 -1.26 6.21
N TYR A 19 59.84 -2.23 5.47
CA TYR A 19 61.22 -2.22 4.94
C TYR A 19 61.37 -1.28 3.73
N VAL A 20 60.35 -1.22 2.86
CA VAL A 20 60.31 -0.26 1.73
C VAL A 20 60.22 1.17 2.25
N ASP A 21 59.33 1.43 3.22
CA ASP A 21 59.20 2.73 3.85
C ASP A 21 60.51 3.17 4.56
N TYR A 22 61.20 2.23 5.19
CA TYR A 22 62.50 2.50 5.80
C TYR A 22 63.58 2.85 4.75
N LEU A 23 63.62 2.14 3.61
CA LEU A 23 64.55 2.44 2.53
C LEU A 23 64.28 3.85 1.95
N GLN A 24 63.04 4.21 1.74
CA GLN A 24 62.63 5.55 1.28
C GLN A 24 62.98 6.65 2.28
N ALA A 25 62.75 6.38 3.57
CA ALA A 25 63.12 7.33 4.64
C ALA A 25 64.63 7.51 4.78
N ALA A 26 65.42 6.47 4.43
CA ALA A 26 66.86 6.52 4.38
C ALA A 26 67.42 7.11 3.07
N GLY A 27 66.57 7.55 2.11
CA GLY A 27 66.95 8.09 0.83
C GLY A 27 67.57 7.04 -0.13
N LEU A 28 67.32 5.78 0.11
CA LEU A 28 67.77 4.67 -0.72
C LEU A 28 66.65 4.20 -1.69
N PHE A 29 67.03 3.97 -2.94
CA PHE A 29 66.10 3.47 -3.96
C PHE A 29 66.35 1.99 -4.22
N ILE A 30 65.34 1.30 -4.79
CA ILE A 30 65.40 -0.12 -5.14
C ILE A 30 66.58 -0.41 -6.08
N CYS A 31 67.01 0.55 -6.91
CA CYS A 31 68.18 0.45 -7.77
C CYS A 31 69.50 0.41 -7.02
N ASP A 32 69.54 0.89 -5.77
CA ASP A 32 70.75 0.87 -4.95
C ASP A 32 70.99 -0.50 -4.24
N LEU A 33 70.01 -1.41 -4.36
CA LEU A 33 70.17 -2.79 -3.88
C LEU A 33 71.04 -3.62 -4.81
N SER A 34 71.83 -4.53 -4.22
CA SER A 34 72.74 -5.41 -4.99
C SER A 34 71.97 -6.26 -5.99
N MET A 35 72.50 -6.31 -7.25
CA MET A 35 71.97 -7.16 -8.32
C MET A 35 72.27 -8.65 -8.12
N HIS A 36 73.13 -8.99 -7.17
CA HIS A 36 73.58 -10.37 -6.91
C HIS A 36 72.83 -11.03 -5.75
N ASP A 37 71.84 -10.31 -5.17
CA ASP A 37 71.02 -10.79 -4.08
C ASP A 37 69.53 -10.78 -4.49
N PHE A 38 68.79 -11.85 -4.16
CA PHE A 38 67.35 -12.01 -4.44
C PHE A 38 66.49 -10.95 -3.75
N SER A 39 67.07 -10.10 -2.89
CA SER A 39 66.35 -9.06 -2.14
C SER A 39 65.58 -8.10 -3.03
N ARG A 40 66.16 -7.71 -4.15
CA ARG A 40 65.53 -6.81 -5.14
C ARG A 40 64.32 -7.45 -5.81
N ASP A 41 64.47 -8.70 -6.25
CA ASP A 41 63.40 -9.43 -6.94
C ASP A 41 62.26 -9.74 -5.99
N LEU A 42 62.56 -10.02 -4.72
CA LEU A 42 61.56 -10.25 -3.67
C LEU A 42 60.75 -8.98 -3.35
N LEU A 43 61.40 -7.81 -3.30
CA LEU A 43 60.75 -6.51 -3.07
C LEU A 43 59.85 -6.13 -4.24
N LEU A 44 60.32 -6.33 -5.50
CA LEU A 44 59.52 -6.06 -6.68
C LEU A 44 58.30 -6.99 -6.78
N ALA A 45 58.47 -8.26 -6.53
CA ALA A 45 57.39 -9.24 -6.52
C ALA A 45 56.33 -8.90 -5.43
N SER A 46 56.79 -8.51 -4.22
CA SER A 46 55.87 -8.14 -3.15
C SER A 46 55.12 -6.85 -3.41
N SER A 47 55.77 -5.86 -4.06
CA SER A 47 55.14 -4.62 -4.48
C SER A 47 54.07 -4.88 -5.53
N GLN A 48 54.36 -5.64 -6.55
CA GLN A 48 53.39 -6.02 -7.61
C GLN A 48 52.21 -6.82 -7.05
N GLN A 49 52.46 -7.75 -6.10
CA GLN A 49 51.40 -8.51 -5.44
C GLN A 49 50.52 -7.62 -4.58
N SER A 50 51.10 -6.63 -3.88
CA SER A 50 50.38 -5.65 -3.10
C SER A 50 49.50 -4.72 -3.94
N ASP A 51 50.02 -4.27 -5.07
CA ASP A 51 49.27 -3.40 -5.98
C ASP A 51 48.12 -4.15 -6.65
N GLY A 52 48.34 -5.39 -7.08
CA GLY A 52 47.28 -6.25 -7.59
C GLY A 52 46.20 -6.59 -6.56
N LEU A 53 46.58 -6.73 -5.26
CA LEU A 53 45.65 -6.94 -4.18
C LEU A 53 44.81 -5.67 -3.90
N LYS A 54 45.43 -4.49 -3.95
CA LYS A 54 44.71 -3.22 -3.81
C LYS A 54 43.68 -2.99 -4.91
N GLU A 55 44.10 -3.21 -6.19
CA GLU A 55 43.16 -3.09 -7.32
C GLU A 55 42.01 -4.08 -7.22
N ALA A 56 42.26 -5.30 -6.78
CA ALA A 56 41.21 -6.29 -6.55
C ALA A 56 40.25 -5.86 -5.43
N LEU A 57 40.79 -5.32 -4.34
CA LEU A 57 39.99 -4.81 -3.20
C LEU A 57 39.15 -3.58 -3.60
N GLU A 58 39.73 -2.67 -4.36
CA GLU A 58 39.00 -1.49 -4.87
C GLU A 58 37.86 -1.94 -5.81
N SER A 59 38.14 -2.87 -6.73
CA SER A 59 37.11 -3.44 -7.61
C SER A 59 35.97 -4.12 -6.83
N GLU A 60 36.29 -4.90 -5.79
CA GLU A 60 35.29 -5.53 -4.94
C GLU A 60 34.48 -4.50 -4.13
N ASN A 61 35.13 -3.44 -3.63
CA ASN A 61 34.44 -2.35 -2.95
C ASN A 61 33.49 -1.59 -3.88
N GLU A 62 33.89 -1.35 -5.13
CA GLU A 62 33.01 -0.72 -6.14
C GLU A 62 31.80 -1.61 -6.47
N LYS A 63 32.02 -2.92 -6.63
CA LYS A 63 30.93 -3.89 -6.85
C LYS A 63 29.98 -3.92 -5.65
N THR A 64 30.52 -3.91 -4.44
CA THR A 64 29.71 -3.92 -3.21
C THR A 64 28.85 -2.66 -3.13
N LYS A 65 29.42 -1.47 -3.39
CA LYS A 65 28.66 -0.21 -3.44
C LYS A 65 27.57 -0.24 -4.51
N ALA A 66 27.89 -0.71 -5.72
CA ALA A 66 26.91 -0.82 -6.79
C ALA A 66 25.78 -1.81 -6.44
N MET A 67 26.10 -2.88 -5.73
CA MET A 67 25.12 -3.84 -5.24
C MET A 67 24.22 -3.22 -4.14
N GLU A 68 24.81 -2.51 -3.18
CA GLU A 68 24.06 -1.79 -2.13
C GLU A 68 23.11 -0.73 -2.72
N GLU A 69 23.59 0.05 -3.69
CA GLU A 69 22.74 1.01 -4.41
C GLU A 69 21.58 0.33 -5.15
N SER A 70 21.85 -0.81 -5.79
CA SER A 70 20.83 -1.58 -6.50
C SER A 70 19.82 -2.18 -5.54
N MET A 71 20.25 -2.71 -4.40
CA MET A 71 19.36 -3.21 -3.34
C MET A 71 18.48 -2.09 -2.78
N SER A 72 19.05 -0.92 -2.50
CA SER A 72 18.29 0.23 -2.03
C SER A 72 17.21 0.68 -3.03
N LYS A 73 17.54 0.69 -4.33
CA LYS A 73 16.54 1.00 -5.38
C LYS A 73 15.43 -0.05 -5.44
N LEU A 74 15.79 -1.34 -5.36
CA LEU A 74 14.82 -2.44 -5.32
C LEU A 74 13.89 -2.33 -4.12
N ASP A 75 14.41 -2.01 -2.93
CA ASP A 75 13.59 -1.84 -1.72
C ASP A 75 12.58 -0.69 -1.86
N VAL A 76 12.99 0.41 -2.48
CA VAL A 76 12.08 1.54 -2.75
C VAL A 76 10.98 1.15 -3.74
N GLU A 77 11.34 0.46 -4.85
CA GLU A 77 10.34 0.02 -5.83
C GLU A 77 9.42 -1.08 -5.28
N MET A 78 9.93 -1.98 -4.44
CA MET A 78 9.09 -2.96 -3.74
C MET A 78 8.08 -2.28 -2.83
N LYS A 79 8.50 -1.32 -2.01
CA LYS A 79 7.58 -0.57 -1.14
C LYS A 79 6.52 0.15 -1.95
N ARG A 80 6.92 0.81 -3.04
CA ARG A 80 5.99 1.50 -3.93
C ARG A 80 4.97 0.54 -4.56
N SER A 81 5.42 -0.63 -4.99
CA SER A 81 4.56 -1.68 -5.52
C SER A 81 3.59 -2.20 -4.45
N ASP A 82 4.04 -2.36 -3.21
CA ASP A 82 3.24 -2.78 -2.07
C ASP A 82 2.18 -1.76 -1.69
N ASP A 83 2.53 -0.49 -1.70
CA ASP A 83 1.59 0.60 -1.45
C ASP A 83 0.49 0.65 -2.52
N LEU A 84 0.86 0.50 -3.81
CA LEU A 84 -0.10 0.44 -4.90
C LEU A 84 -1.04 -0.76 -4.79
N LEU A 85 -0.52 -1.95 -4.48
CA LEU A 85 -1.34 -3.15 -4.26
C LEU A 85 -2.29 -2.97 -3.07
N SER A 86 -1.83 -2.35 -1.98
CA SER A 86 -2.64 -2.10 -0.78
C SER A 86 -3.78 -1.08 -1.03
N GLN A 87 -3.64 -0.21 -2.04
CA GLN A 87 -4.72 0.69 -2.46
C GLN A 87 -5.79 -0.01 -3.29
N MET A 88 -5.45 -1.11 -3.96
CA MET A 88 -6.36 -1.84 -4.85
C MET A 88 -7.08 -3.01 -4.17
N MET A 89 -6.52 -3.57 -3.11
CA MET A 89 -7.04 -4.74 -2.42
C MET A 89 -6.60 -4.79 -0.94
N PRO A 90 -7.33 -5.54 -0.09
CA PRO A 90 -6.96 -5.72 1.31
C PRO A 90 -5.56 -6.33 1.47
N LYS A 91 -4.81 -5.87 2.48
CA LYS A 91 -3.42 -6.33 2.74
C LYS A 91 -3.32 -7.84 2.88
N SER A 92 -4.25 -8.47 3.60
CA SER A 92 -4.31 -9.93 3.78
C SER A 92 -4.44 -10.71 2.48
N VAL A 93 -5.14 -10.14 1.52
CA VAL A 93 -5.34 -10.72 0.19
C VAL A 93 -4.14 -10.45 -0.71
N ALA A 94 -3.58 -9.24 -0.66
CA ALA A 94 -2.36 -8.88 -1.38
C ALA A 94 -1.18 -9.80 -1.00
N GLU A 95 -1.03 -10.12 0.29
CA GLU A 95 0.00 -11.06 0.77
C GLU A 95 -0.20 -12.48 0.24
N LYS A 96 -1.45 -12.98 0.19
CA LYS A 96 -1.74 -14.30 -0.40
C LYS A 96 -1.33 -14.36 -1.87
N ILE A 97 -1.61 -13.31 -2.66
CA ILE A 97 -1.22 -13.24 -4.08
C ILE A 97 0.28 -13.17 -4.25
N LYS A 98 0.98 -12.37 -3.45
CA LYS A 98 2.44 -12.31 -3.46
C LYS A 98 3.09 -13.67 -3.21
N ASN A 99 2.47 -14.47 -2.35
CA ASN A 99 2.90 -15.84 -2.05
C ASN A 99 2.50 -16.84 -3.13
N GLY A 100 1.93 -16.39 -4.27
CA GLY A 100 1.58 -17.24 -5.41
C GLY A 100 0.23 -17.96 -5.28
N ALA A 101 -0.62 -17.56 -4.33
CA ALA A 101 -1.96 -18.14 -4.21
C ALA A 101 -2.83 -17.79 -5.43
N SER A 102 -3.64 -18.74 -5.88
CA SER A 102 -4.58 -18.51 -6.96
C SER A 102 -5.74 -17.60 -6.51
N ALA A 103 -6.42 -16.94 -7.46
CA ALA A 103 -7.57 -16.09 -7.17
C ALA A 103 -8.67 -16.85 -6.39
N VAL A 104 -8.86 -18.12 -6.67
CA VAL A 104 -9.85 -19.00 -5.99
C VAL A 104 -9.47 -19.23 -4.52
N GLU A 105 -8.18 -19.38 -4.22
CA GLU A 105 -7.69 -19.58 -2.85
C GLU A 105 -7.78 -18.32 -1.99
N THR A 106 -7.99 -17.16 -2.61
CA THR A 106 -8.22 -15.90 -1.89
C THR A 106 -9.67 -15.74 -1.45
N CYS A 107 -10.59 -16.59 -1.94
CA CYS A 107 -12.00 -16.53 -1.58
C CYS A 107 -12.22 -16.90 -0.10
N GLU A 108 -12.94 -16.02 0.61
CA GLU A 108 -13.26 -16.21 2.02
C GLU A 108 -14.75 -15.96 2.27
N VAL A 109 -15.36 -16.82 3.09
CA VAL A 109 -16.75 -16.67 3.49
C VAL A 109 -16.84 -15.90 4.79
N PHE A 110 -17.64 -14.83 4.77
CA PHE A 110 -17.97 -14.03 5.95
C PHE A 110 -19.45 -14.29 6.30
N GLU A 111 -19.68 -14.91 7.45
CA GLU A 111 -21.03 -15.32 7.86
C GLU A 111 -21.95 -14.13 8.13
N MET A 112 -21.39 -13.05 8.69
CA MET A 112 -22.16 -11.85 9.04
C MET A 112 -21.31 -10.60 8.88
N VAL A 113 -21.70 -9.77 7.92
CA VAL A 113 -21.14 -8.44 7.67
C VAL A 113 -22.26 -7.43 7.51
N THR A 114 -21.97 -6.17 7.67
CA THR A 114 -22.90 -5.10 7.34
C THR A 114 -22.38 -4.29 6.18
N ILE A 115 -23.25 -4.03 5.22
CA ILE A 115 -22.96 -3.36 3.96
C ILE A 115 -23.76 -2.08 3.89
N VAL A 116 -23.13 -1.01 3.42
CA VAL A 116 -23.81 0.25 3.09
C VAL A 116 -23.62 0.58 1.63
N PHE A 117 -24.71 0.96 0.99
CA PHE A 117 -24.75 1.58 -0.33
C PHE A 117 -25.26 3.00 -0.19
N ASN A 118 -24.68 3.92 -0.93
CA ASN A 118 -25.26 5.23 -1.14
C ASN A 118 -25.38 5.54 -2.63
N ASP A 119 -26.32 6.39 -2.98
CA ASP A 119 -26.41 7.02 -4.30
C ASP A 119 -26.90 8.48 -4.19
N ILE A 120 -26.79 9.18 -5.29
CA ILE A 120 -27.33 10.55 -5.43
C ILE A 120 -28.69 10.45 -6.12
N PRO A 121 -29.81 10.78 -5.46
CA PRO A 121 -31.11 10.82 -6.10
C PRO A 121 -31.11 11.74 -7.32
N MET A 122 -31.72 11.28 -8.43
CA MET A 122 -31.79 12.06 -9.69
C MET A 122 -30.42 12.45 -10.28
N PHE A 123 -29.36 11.65 -10.03
CA PHE A 123 -28.03 11.87 -10.61
C PHE A 123 -28.05 12.04 -12.14
N GLY A 124 -28.94 11.33 -12.83
CA GLY A 124 -29.16 11.49 -14.27
C GLY A 124 -29.56 12.91 -14.71
N ASP A 125 -30.28 13.64 -13.86
CA ASP A 125 -30.66 15.02 -14.17
C ASP A 125 -29.51 16.00 -13.92
N ILE A 126 -28.64 15.72 -12.96
CA ILE A 126 -27.39 16.45 -12.77
C ILE A 126 -26.51 16.26 -14.02
N CYS A 127 -26.39 15.03 -14.51
CA CYS A 127 -25.59 14.72 -15.71
C CYS A 127 -26.10 15.41 -16.98
N LYS A 128 -27.41 15.68 -17.11
CA LYS A 128 -27.98 16.37 -18.26
C LYS A 128 -27.73 17.88 -18.22
N ASN A 129 -27.61 18.47 -17.05
CA ASN A 129 -27.62 19.94 -16.87
C ASN A 129 -26.22 20.49 -16.47
N CYS A 130 -25.22 19.65 -16.32
CA CYS A 130 -23.87 20.06 -15.89
C CYS A 130 -22.80 19.57 -16.88
N ASP A 131 -21.69 20.28 -16.92
CA ASP A 131 -20.51 19.84 -17.65
C ASP A 131 -19.83 18.66 -16.97
N GLY A 132 -19.20 17.77 -17.76
CA GLY A 132 -18.52 16.58 -17.25
C GLY A 132 -17.47 16.90 -16.20
N MET A 133 -16.73 18.01 -16.35
CA MET A 133 -15.72 18.44 -15.38
C MET A 133 -16.34 18.84 -14.04
N GLN A 134 -17.50 19.48 -14.06
CA GLN A 134 -18.25 19.87 -12.85
C GLN A 134 -18.74 18.63 -12.09
N ILE A 135 -19.24 17.63 -12.82
CA ILE A 135 -19.71 16.36 -12.25
C ILE A 135 -18.54 15.61 -11.58
N VAL A 136 -17.42 15.48 -12.29
CA VAL A 136 -16.22 14.82 -11.76
C VAL A 136 -15.67 15.56 -10.54
N GLY A 137 -15.66 16.90 -10.57
CA GLY A 137 -15.23 17.72 -9.45
C GLY A 137 -16.10 17.51 -8.19
N MET A 138 -17.42 17.49 -8.37
CA MET A 138 -18.38 17.22 -7.30
C MET A 138 -18.23 15.81 -6.71
N LEU A 139 -18.12 14.78 -7.58
CA LEU A 139 -17.94 13.38 -7.15
C LEU A 139 -16.63 13.19 -6.40
N ASN A 140 -15.53 13.77 -6.90
CA ASN A 140 -14.24 13.70 -6.23
C ASN A 140 -14.28 14.37 -4.85
N GLN A 141 -14.93 15.51 -4.72
CA GLN A 141 -15.10 16.15 -3.41
C GLN A 141 -15.91 15.28 -2.44
N MET A 142 -17.00 14.69 -2.91
CA MET A 142 -17.85 13.81 -2.10
C MET A 142 -17.10 12.53 -1.69
N PHE A 143 -16.48 11.85 -2.65
CA PHE A 143 -15.78 10.59 -2.35
C PHE A 143 -14.52 10.78 -1.50
N ALA A 144 -13.78 11.89 -1.66
CA ALA A 144 -12.67 12.20 -0.79
C ALA A 144 -13.10 12.34 0.68
N MET A 145 -14.27 12.96 0.94
CA MET A 145 -14.84 13.01 2.30
C MET A 145 -15.23 11.61 2.79
N PHE A 146 -15.86 10.79 1.93
CA PHE A 146 -16.27 9.44 2.30
C PHE A 146 -15.07 8.53 2.57
N ASP A 147 -13.96 8.71 1.88
CA ASP A 147 -12.72 7.98 2.12
C ASP A 147 -12.17 8.29 3.52
N VAL A 148 -12.14 9.56 3.93
CA VAL A 148 -11.75 9.96 5.30
C VAL A 148 -12.69 9.38 6.36
N LEU A 149 -14.00 9.35 6.08
CA LEU A 149 -14.99 8.79 6.98
C LEU A 149 -14.90 7.27 7.09
N SER A 150 -14.53 6.57 5.98
CA SER A 150 -14.32 5.13 5.98
C SER A 150 -13.12 4.74 6.86
N ASP A 151 -12.03 5.49 6.79
CA ASP A 151 -10.85 5.28 7.64
C ASP A 151 -11.18 5.55 9.13
N LYS A 152 -11.88 6.66 9.41
CA LYS A 152 -12.32 7.02 10.78
C LYS A 152 -13.16 5.91 11.42
N ASN A 153 -14.12 5.36 10.66
CA ASN A 153 -15.08 4.37 11.15
C ASN A 153 -14.64 2.91 10.90
N LYS A 154 -13.43 2.68 10.40
CA LYS A 154 -12.89 1.34 10.08
C LYS A 154 -13.80 0.52 9.15
N VAL A 155 -14.38 1.20 8.17
CA VAL A 155 -15.22 0.60 7.13
C VAL A 155 -14.37 0.39 5.89
N TYR A 156 -14.39 -0.81 5.34
CA TYR A 156 -13.69 -1.09 4.10
C TYR A 156 -14.47 -0.61 2.89
N LYS A 157 -13.86 0.26 2.07
CA LYS A 157 -14.40 0.68 0.77
C LYS A 157 -14.24 -0.44 -0.23
N VAL A 158 -15.34 -1.01 -0.72
CA VAL A 158 -15.32 -2.10 -1.70
C VAL A 158 -15.08 -1.55 -3.09
N GLU A 159 -15.95 -0.64 -3.52
CA GLU A 159 -15.88 -0.01 -4.84
C GLU A 159 -16.69 1.27 -4.89
N THR A 160 -16.45 2.04 -5.96
CA THR A 160 -17.26 3.19 -6.34
C THR A 160 -17.75 2.98 -7.76
N VAL A 161 -19.04 2.97 -7.98
CA VAL A 161 -19.65 2.78 -9.30
C VAL A 161 -20.53 3.98 -9.64
N LYS A 162 -20.11 4.80 -10.57
CA LYS A 162 -20.75 6.07 -10.94
C LYS A 162 -20.84 7.01 -9.72
N ASP A 163 -22.04 7.23 -9.19
CA ASP A 163 -22.37 8.04 -8.03
C ASP A 163 -22.56 7.20 -6.75
N CYS A 164 -22.42 5.88 -6.87
CA CYS A 164 -22.63 4.94 -5.76
C CYS A 164 -21.31 4.61 -5.06
N PHE A 165 -21.27 4.75 -3.74
CA PHE A 165 -20.20 4.26 -2.88
C PHE A 165 -20.67 3.00 -2.17
N VAL A 166 -19.81 2.01 -2.09
CA VAL A 166 -20.08 0.73 -1.41
C VAL A 166 -19.05 0.52 -0.31
N GLY A 167 -19.53 0.45 0.92
CA GLY A 167 -18.72 0.18 2.10
C GLY A 167 -19.19 -1.07 2.85
N VAL A 168 -18.26 -1.76 3.50
CA VAL A 168 -18.53 -2.93 4.31
C VAL A 168 -17.75 -2.88 5.63
N ALA A 169 -18.38 -3.35 6.69
CA ALA A 169 -17.72 -3.64 7.96
C ALA A 169 -17.92 -5.12 8.33
N GLY A 170 -16.88 -5.72 8.91
CA GLY A 170 -16.83 -7.16 9.20
C GLY A 170 -16.16 -8.00 8.11
N ALA A 171 -15.77 -7.37 7.00
CA ALA A 171 -14.91 -7.91 5.95
C ALA A 171 -14.03 -6.78 5.38
N PRO A 172 -12.78 -7.05 4.96
CA PRO A 172 -12.03 -8.30 5.09
C PRO A 172 -11.59 -8.60 6.53
N GLU A 173 -11.58 -7.58 7.39
CA GLU A 173 -11.28 -7.71 8.81
C GLU A 173 -12.56 -7.97 9.60
N ARG A 174 -12.57 -9.07 10.36
CA ARG A 174 -13.74 -9.45 11.15
C ARG A 174 -13.94 -8.50 12.32
N ALA A 175 -15.11 -7.88 12.43
CA ALA A 175 -15.50 -7.01 13.52
C ALA A 175 -16.86 -7.44 14.10
N LYS A 176 -16.97 -7.51 15.43
CA LYS A 176 -18.24 -7.88 16.09
C LYS A 176 -19.26 -6.74 16.05
N ASN A 177 -18.80 -5.52 16.04
CA ASN A 177 -19.61 -4.29 16.03
C ASN A 177 -19.81 -3.71 14.62
N HIS A 178 -19.74 -4.57 13.57
CA HIS A 178 -19.83 -4.15 12.17
C HIS A 178 -21.08 -3.32 11.85
N ALA A 179 -22.23 -3.58 12.52
CA ALA A 179 -23.45 -2.83 12.30
C ALA A 179 -23.36 -1.41 12.85
N GLU A 180 -22.74 -1.22 14.02
CA GLU A 180 -22.51 0.11 14.62
C GLU A 180 -21.56 0.94 13.74
N LEU A 181 -20.44 0.36 13.33
CA LEU A 181 -19.44 1.03 12.48
C LEU A 181 -20.07 1.56 11.18
N ILE A 182 -20.92 0.77 10.55
CA ILE A 182 -21.64 1.19 9.34
C ILE A 182 -22.67 2.29 9.66
N MET A 183 -23.38 2.21 10.78
CA MET A 183 -24.38 3.23 11.11
C MET A 183 -23.73 4.57 11.45
N ASP A 184 -22.64 4.56 12.20
CA ASP A 184 -21.87 5.77 12.50
C ASP A 184 -21.33 6.41 11.22
N MET A 185 -20.74 5.60 10.33
CA MET A 185 -20.32 6.08 9.02
C MET A 185 -21.47 6.63 8.19
N ALA A 186 -22.61 5.95 8.16
CA ALA A 186 -23.78 6.39 7.38
C ALA A 186 -24.34 7.72 7.88
N MET A 187 -24.35 7.95 9.20
CA MET A 187 -24.72 9.23 9.80
C MET A 187 -23.70 10.32 9.44
N ASP A 188 -22.42 10.05 9.60
CA ASP A 188 -21.35 10.97 9.21
C ASP A 188 -21.43 11.33 7.71
N MET A 189 -21.68 10.35 6.82
CA MET A 189 -21.84 10.57 5.37
C MET A 189 -23.02 11.50 5.09
N ARG A 190 -24.19 11.22 5.68
CA ARG A 190 -25.39 12.06 5.53
C ARG A 190 -25.13 13.51 5.94
N ASP A 191 -24.43 13.69 7.05
CA ASP A 191 -24.20 15.02 7.61
C ASP A 191 -23.07 15.77 6.83
N SER A 192 -22.09 15.05 6.29
CA SER A 192 -20.99 15.64 5.52
C SER A 192 -21.41 16.11 4.12
N VAL A 193 -22.40 15.49 3.50
CA VAL A 193 -22.85 15.85 2.14
C VAL A 193 -23.43 17.26 2.06
N CYS A 194 -23.92 17.83 3.18
CA CYS A 194 -24.36 19.22 3.21
C CYS A 194 -23.25 20.25 2.90
N PHE A 195 -21.98 19.84 2.84
CA PHE A 195 -20.88 20.70 2.40
C PHE A 195 -20.60 20.63 0.89
N VAL A 196 -21.24 19.70 0.17
CA VAL A 196 -21.08 19.55 -1.29
C VAL A 196 -22.18 20.31 -2.00
N LYS A 197 -21.80 21.33 -2.78
CA LYS A 197 -22.76 22.10 -3.56
C LYS A 197 -23.25 21.33 -4.78
N ASP A 198 -24.51 21.52 -5.11
CA ASP A 198 -25.10 21.04 -6.36
C ASP A 198 -24.48 21.83 -7.54
N PRO A 199 -23.86 21.16 -8.52
CA PRO A 199 -23.21 21.84 -9.65
C PRO A 199 -24.20 22.43 -10.67
N ARG A 200 -25.51 22.17 -10.55
CA ARG A 200 -26.49 22.66 -11.51
C ARG A 200 -26.57 24.19 -11.53
N PRO A 201 -26.55 24.82 -12.69
CA PRO A 201 -26.61 26.26 -12.78
C PRO A 201 -27.94 26.81 -12.22
N GLY A 202 -27.84 27.84 -11.40
CA GLY A 202 -29.01 28.48 -10.80
C GLY A 202 -29.58 27.81 -9.55
N THR A 203 -28.96 26.73 -9.06
CA THR A 203 -29.32 26.09 -7.79
C THR A 203 -28.31 26.50 -6.72
N ASP A 204 -28.78 26.99 -5.60
CA ASP A 204 -27.96 27.23 -4.38
C ASP A 204 -28.29 26.18 -3.32
N THR A 205 -28.42 24.94 -3.74
CA THR A 205 -28.72 23.79 -2.89
C THR A 205 -27.50 22.88 -2.76
N HIS A 206 -27.52 22.02 -1.77
CA HIS A 206 -26.50 21.00 -1.55
C HIS A 206 -26.99 19.65 -2.10
N ILE A 207 -26.02 18.79 -2.43
CA ILE A 207 -26.31 17.43 -2.87
C ILE A 207 -27.00 16.66 -1.74
N LYS A 208 -27.95 15.84 -2.12
CA LYS A 208 -28.61 14.88 -1.24
C LYS A 208 -28.20 13.48 -1.61
N ILE A 209 -28.14 12.59 -0.60
CA ILE A 209 -27.86 11.17 -0.80
C ILE A 209 -28.96 10.31 -0.22
N ARG A 210 -29.08 9.09 -0.72
CA ARG A 210 -29.83 8.02 -0.11
C ARG A 210 -28.85 6.97 0.39
N LEU A 211 -29.13 6.38 1.54
CA LEU A 211 -28.30 5.37 2.16
C LEU A 211 -29.15 4.13 2.44
N GLY A 212 -28.65 2.98 2.06
CA GLY A 212 -29.27 1.68 2.32
C GLY A 212 -28.29 0.72 2.96
N SER A 213 -28.71 0.01 4.01
CA SER A 213 -27.84 -0.94 4.69
C SER A 213 -28.55 -2.25 4.99
N HIS A 214 -27.79 -3.34 4.83
CA HIS A 214 -28.22 -4.69 5.17
C HIS A 214 -27.08 -5.49 5.79
N SER A 215 -27.42 -6.43 6.68
CA SER A 215 -26.48 -7.37 7.28
C SER A 215 -26.79 -8.79 6.82
N GLY A 216 -25.76 -9.51 6.41
CA GLY A 216 -25.90 -10.90 5.96
C GLY A 216 -24.55 -11.51 5.58
N GLN A 217 -24.63 -12.73 5.05
CA GLN A 217 -23.47 -13.48 4.59
C GLN A 217 -22.98 -12.99 3.22
N VAL A 218 -21.66 -12.92 3.07
CA VAL A 218 -21.00 -12.63 1.78
C VAL A 218 -19.78 -13.53 1.58
N VAL A 219 -19.39 -13.67 0.32
CA VAL A 219 -18.12 -14.26 -0.09
C VAL A 219 -17.26 -13.16 -0.66
N GLY A 220 -16.10 -12.95 -0.06
CA GLY A 220 -15.09 -12.02 -0.57
C GLY A 220 -14.04 -12.77 -1.37
N GLY A 221 -13.61 -12.21 -2.49
CA GLY A 221 -12.58 -12.82 -3.32
C GLY A 221 -12.13 -11.89 -4.44
N ILE A 222 -11.03 -12.28 -5.10
CA ILE A 222 -10.50 -11.51 -6.23
C ILE A 222 -11.11 -12.01 -7.53
N VAL A 223 -11.51 -11.07 -8.36
CA VAL A 223 -12.05 -11.33 -9.69
C VAL A 223 -11.30 -10.53 -10.73
N GLY A 224 -10.98 -11.19 -11.84
CA GLY A 224 -10.31 -10.62 -12.98
C GLY A 224 -8.80 -10.88 -13.01
N ASN A 225 -8.29 -11.19 -14.20
CA ASN A 225 -6.86 -11.44 -14.41
C ASN A 225 -6.08 -10.19 -14.85
N LYS A 226 -6.71 -9.31 -15.64
CA LYS A 226 -6.06 -8.07 -16.13
C LYS A 226 -6.13 -6.92 -15.13
N CYS A 227 -7.26 -6.80 -14.42
CA CYS A 227 -7.50 -5.79 -13.40
C CYS A 227 -8.11 -6.50 -12.19
N PRO A 228 -7.30 -7.17 -11.37
CA PRO A 228 -7.81 -7.89 -10.21
C PRO A 228 -8.43 -6.89 -9.22
N ARG A 229 -9.68 -7.16 -8.81
CA ARG A 229 -10.38 -6.37 -7.80
C ARG A 229 -10.93 -7.29 -6.73
N TYR A 230 -10.85 -6.83 -5.50
CA TYR A 230 -11.52 -7.51 -4.40
C TYR A 230 -13.00 -7.19 -4.44
N CYS A 231 -13.82 -8.18 -4.69
CA CYS A 231 -15.27 -8.07 -4.80
C CYS A 231 -15.96 -8.90 -3.73
N LEU A 232 -17.14 -8.46 -3.34
CA LEU A 232 -18.02 -9.16 -2.42
C LEU A 232 -19.23 -9.70 -3.19
N PHE A 233 -19.58 -10.96 -2.95
CA PHE A 233 -20.70 -11.65 -3.57
C PHE A 233 -21.65 -12.18 -2.51
N GLY A 234 -22.94 -12.10 -2.79
CA GLY A 234 -23.97 -12.63 -1.91
C GLY A 234 -25.27 -11.86 -2.02
N ASP A 235 -26.35 -12.48 -1.55
CA ASP A 235 -27.68 -11.86 -1.52
C ASP A 235 -27.69 -10.58 -0.66
N ALA A 236 -26.82 -10.52 0.35
CA ALA A 236 -26.68 -9.33 1.20
C ALA A 236 -26.28 -8.08 0.42
N MET A 237 -25.46 -8.20 -0.63
CA MET A 237 -25.09 -7.07 -1.53
C MET A 237 -26.32 -6.57 -2.28
N ASN A 238 -27.07 -7.47 -2.89
CA ASN A 238 -28.28 -7.11 -3.65
C ASN A 238 -29.35 -6.50 -2.73
N THR A 239 -29.54 -7.07 -1.56
CA THR A 239 -30.52 -6.58 -0.58
C THR A 239 -30.13 -5.18 -0.09
N SER A 240 -28.85 -4.92 0.20
CA SER A 240 -28.38 -3.60 0.61
C SER A 240 -28.58 -2.56 -0.50
N SER A 241 -28.29 -2.90 -1.75
CA SER A 241 -28.52 -2.04 -2.92
C SER A 241 -30.01 -1.73 -3.08
N ARG A 242 -30.91 -2.71 -2.90
CA ARG A 242 -32.37 -2.50 -2.93
C ARG A 242 -32.82 -1.61 -1.77
N MET A 243 -32.27 -1.79 -0.55
CA MET A 243 -32.55 -0.90 0.58
C MET A 243 -32.23 0.56 0.25
N MET A 244 -31.09 0.81 -0.42
CA MET A 244 -30.72 2.15 -0.90
C MET A 244 -31.73 2.67 -1.94
N SER A 245 -32.02 1.90 -2.98
CA SER A 245 -32.88 2.34 -4.09
C SER A 245 -34.29 2.71 -3.66
N PHE A 246 -34.83 2.02 -2.64
CA PHE A 246 -36.12 2.32 -2.02
C PHE A 246 -36.02 3.27 -0.83
N GLY A 247 -34.82 3.81 -0.55
CA GLY A 247 -34.58 4.78 0.51
C GLY A 247 -35.19 6.16 0.20
N GLN A 248 -35.35 6.96 1.23
CA GLN A 248 -35.72 8.38 1.10
C GLN A 248 -34.46 9.22 1.06
N GLU A 249 -34.55 10.39 0.43
CA GLU A 249 -33.47 11.38 0.40
C GLU A 249 -33.10 11.79 1.85
N GLN A 250 -31.82 11.93 2.10
CA GLN A 250 -31.25 12.31 3.41
C GLN A 250 -31.67 11.38 4.58
N ALA A 251 -32.02 10.14 4.26
CA ALA A 251 -32.39 9.14 5.24
C ALA A 251 -31.55 7.87 5.07
N ILE A 252 -31.33 7.18 6.18
CA ILE A 252 -30.63 5.89 6.24
C ILE A 252 -31.68 4.79 6.31
N HIS A 253 -31.79 3.98 5.28
CA HIS A 253 -32.77 2.90 5.20
C HIS A 253 -32.08 1.57 5.60
N VAL A 254 -32.49 1.01 6.71
CA VAL A 254 -31.91 -0.20 7.29
C VAL A 254 -32.87 -1.38 7.21
N SER A 255 -32.34 -2.56 6.98
CA SER A 255 -33.12 -3.79 7.03
C SER A 255 -33.38 -4.27 8.46
N GLY A 256 -34.34 -5.15 8.64
CA GLY A 256 -34.63 -5.79 9.94
C GLY A 256 -33.41 -6.52 10.54
N ALA A 257 -32.55 -7.09 9.68
CA ALA A 257 -31.31 -7.75 10.11
C ALA A 257 -30.33 -6.75 10.76
N VAL A 258 -30.14 -5.56 10.18
CA VAL A 258 -29.32 -4.50 10.79
C VAL A 258 -29.93 -4.03 12.10
N LYS A 259 -31.25 -3.78 12.12
CA LYS A 259 -31.96 -3.34 13.35
C LYS A 259 -31.73 -4.30 14.52
N ALA A 260 -31.72 -5.61 14.26
CA ALA A 260 -31.53 -6.64 15.30
C ALA A 260 -30.11 -6.63 15.90
N LEU A 261 -29.13 -6.10 15.18
CA LEU A 261 -27.73 -6.02 15.60
C LEU A 261 -27.36 -4.68 16.23
N LEU A 262 -28.21 -3.67 16.08
CA LEU A 262 -27.94 -2.33 16.61
C LEU A 262 -28.27 -2.24 18.11
N PRO A 263 -27.40 -1.60 18.91
CA PRO A 263 -27.68 -1.29 20.29
C PRO A 263 -28.90 -0.35 20.46
N ALA A 264 -29.48 -0.34 21.64
CA ALA A 264 -30.63 0.51 21.98
C ALA A 264 -30.36 2.02 21.86
N ALA A 265 -29.11 2.44 21.75
CA ALA A 265 -28.72 3.83 21.50
C ALA A 265 -29.21 4.38 20.15
N TYR A 266 -29.41 3.49 19.15
CA TYR A 266 -29.87 3.88 17.82
C TYR A 266 -31.41 3.87 17.77
N SER A 267 -32.00 5.03 17.48
CA SER A 267 -33.46 5.17 17.29
C SER A 267 -33.82 4.82 15.84
N VAL A 268 -34.57 3.75 15.64
CA VAL A 268 -35.01 3.28 14.33
C VAL A 268 -36.51 3.33 14.23
N LYS A 269 -37.04 4.08 13.24
CA LYS A 269 -38.47 4.16 12.96
C LYS A 269 -38.88 3.13 11.92
N GLU A 270 -39.87 2.33 12.21
CA GLU A 270 -40.42 1.36 11.26
C GLU A 270 -41.17 2.06 10.12
N ARG A 271 -40.82 1.72 8.87
CA ARG A 271 -41.43 2.29 7.67
C ARG A 271 -42.54 1.41 7.09
N GLY A 272 -42.63 0.16 7.54
CA GLY A 272 -43.53 -0.87 7.01
C GLY A 272 -42.91 -1.75 5.97
N LYS A 273 -43.72 -2.60 5.33
CA LYS A 273 -43.25 -3.54 4.30
C LYS A 273 -42.98 -2.79 3.00
N VAL A 274 -41.78 -2.91 2.47
CA VAL A 274 -41.38 -2.45 1.13
C VAL A 274 -41.26 -3.65 0.24
N SER A 275 -42.04 -3.71 -0.85
CA SER A 275 -41.89 -4.77 -1.86
C SER A 275 -40.61 -4.51 -2.65
N LEU A 276 -39.65 -5.39 -2.51
CA LEU A 276 -38.42 -5.39 -3.30
C LEU A 276 -38.70 -6.20 -4.60
N ALA A 277 -39.36 -5.57 -5.57
CA ALA A 277 -39.62 -6.18 -6.86
C ALA A 277 -38.37 -6.32 -7.72
#